data_8f4956319f9c9a244b4192ac8b74b6cc
#
_entry.id   8f4956319f9c9a244b4192ac8b74b6cc
#
_cell.length_a   1.000
_cell.length_b   1.000
_cell.length_c   1.000
_cell.angle_alpha   90.00
_cell.angle_beta   90.00
_cell.angle_gamma   90.00
#
_symmetry.space_group_name_H-M   'P 1'
#
loop_
_entity.id
_entity.type
_entity.pdbx_description
1 polymer ?
#
loop_
_entity_poly.entity_id
_entity_poly.type
_entity_poly.pdbx_seq_one_letter_code
_entity_poly.pdbx_strand_id
1 'polypeptide(L)'
;EANSVPAKEWRRGYNITTLKQHYYIKETIELICQLIPDMKRLAFISDDRYISEETRCDMKEVVTKYFPDLPLELLSTTQLSTEALLDTLHSYKSNTGIIYYSWFESHNKDDNNYLFDHIQDVISNFTPSPLFLLSSEDLSNNTFAGGYYVSAESFGQSLLEILYRILDGEQARNIPETTGGKENAYLCYPVLEEHNIPSYRYPKAAVYINQPQSFFQQHKVEILVCIAILVILVTAITYYIRMLRKAYSRSSEAMEKAEQANQLKSAFLANMSHEIRTPLNAIVGFSNMLPEVDDREEMREYTDIIETNTNLLLQLINDILDMSKIEAGTFDFCPALIDVNQTMEEIEQSMQLRLKNDAVTFTFCERLPECMLYIDK
;
A
#
# COMPACT_ATOMS: atom_id res chain seq x y z
N GLU A 1 -58.57 0.35 -2.16
CA GLU A 1 -59.72 0.38 -3.11
C GLU A 1 -59.30 0.47 -4.59
N ALA A 2 -58.09 0.83 -4.92
CA ALA A 2 -57.63 0.98 -6.30
C ALA A 2 -57.34 -0.35 -7.05
N ASN A 3 -57.18 -1.46 -6.34
CA ASN A 3 -56.81 -2.74 -6.95
C ASN A 3 -58.02 -3.59 -7.37
N SER A 4 -59.20 -3.32 -6.84
CA SER A 4 -60.36 -4.17 -6.98
C SER A 4 -61.35 -3.77 -8.07
N VAL A 5 -61.24 -2.58 -8.63
CA VAL A 5 -62.12 -2.17 -9.72
C VAL A 5 -61.38 -2.26 -11.04
N PRO A 6 -61.99 -2.78 -12.12
CA PRO A 6 -61.33 -2.81 -13.40
C PRO A 6 -60.97 -1.39 -13.82
N ALA A 7 -59.73 -0.98 -13.53
CA ALA A 7 -59.16 0.37 -13.78
C ALA A 7 -59.41 0.84 -15.23
N LYS A 8 -59.64 -0.10 -16.15
CA LYS A 8 -59.96 0.15 -17.55
C LYS A 8 -61.34 0.81 -17.76
N GLU A 9 -62.34 0.53 -16.92
CA GLU A 9 -63.68 1.14 -17.08
C GLU A 9 -63.76 2.53 -16.47
N TRP A 10 -63.12 2.75 -15.34
CA TRP A 10 -63.06 4.08 -14.71
C TRP A 10 -62.23 5.08 -15.50
N ARG A 11 -61.15 4.62 -16.19
CA ARG A 11 -60.32 5.48 -17.04
C ARG A 11 -61.05 6.11 -18.21
N ARG A 12 -62.12 5.49 -18.69
CA ARG A 12 -62.86 6.02 -19.88
C ARG A 12 -63.54 7.35 -19.65
N GLY A 13 -63.85 7.72 -18.40
CA GLY A 13 -64.51 8.97 -18.05
C GLY A 13 -63.68 10.04 -17.37
N TYR A 14 -62.54 9.68 -16.86
CA TYR A 14 -61.66 10.54 -16.03
C TYR A 14 -60.25 10.64 -16.52
N ASN A 15 -59.56 11.74 -16.19
CA ASN A 15 -58.14 11.93 -16.47
C ASN A 15 -57.29 11.34 -15.34
N ILE A 16 -57.17 10.02 -15.31
CA ILE A 16 -56.53 9.27 -14.19
C ILE A 16 -55.46 8.32 -14.75
N THR A 17 -54.32 8.23 -14.06
CA THR A 17 -53.36 7.14 -14.18
C THR A 17 -53.19 6.47 -12.83
N THR A 18 -52.64 5.27 -12.81
CA THR A 18 -52.45 4.49 -11.58
C THR A 18 -51.04 3.93 -11.57
N LEU A 19 -50.37 4.05 -10.40
CA LEU A 19 -49.14 3.35 -10.08
C LEU A 19 -49.52 2.23 -9.10
N LYS A 20 -49.32 0.98 -9.52
CA LYS A 20 -49.68 -0.18 -8.71
C LYS A 20 -48.52 -0.63 -7.87
N GLN A 21 -48.81 -0.94 -6.61
CA GLN A 21 -47.91 -1.73 -5.77
C GLN A 21 -48.17 -3.20 -6.05
N HIS A 22 -47.13 -3.94 -6.38
CA HIS A 22 -47.19 -5.39 -6.58
C HIS A 22 -46.54 -6.08 -5.37
N TYR A 23 -47.22 -7.13 -4.85
CA TYR A 23 -46.71 -7.96 -3.79
C TYR A 23 -46.04 -9.18 -4.39
N TYR A 24 -44.72 -9.29 -4.19
CA TYR A 24 -43.85 -10.37 -4.70
C TYR A 24 -43.93 -11.58 -3.75
N ILE A 25 -45.11 -12.18 -3.64
CA ILE A 25 -45.41 -13.26 -2.68
C ILE A 25 -44.53 -14.49 -2.96
N LYS A 26 -44.44 -14.87 -4.24
CA LYS A 26 -43.66 -16.04 -4.64
C LYS A 26 -42.16 -15.86 -4.30
N GLU A 27 -41.60 -14.71 -4.68
CA GLU A 27 -40.21 -14.36 -4.46
C GLU A 27 -39.91 -14.24 -2.96
N THR A 28 -40.82 -13.74 -2.17
CA THR A 28 -40.70 -13.70 -0.70
C THR A 28 -40.65 -15.11 -0.10
N ILE A 29 -41.54 -16.03 -0.57
CA ILE A 29 -41.53 -17.42 -0.10
C ILE A 29 -40.24 -18.11 -0.53
N GLU A 30 -39.78 -17.92 -1.76
CA GLU A 30 -38.49 -18.44 -2.24
C GLU A 30 -37.32 -17.95 -1.38
N LEU A 31 -37.31 -16.66 -1.03
CA LEU A 31 -36.34 -16.05 -0.12
C LEU A 31 -36.37 -16.72 1.26
N ILE A 32 -37.59 -16.95 1.84
CA ILE A 32 -37.73 -17.64 3.12
C ILE A 32 -37.22 -19.08 3.03
N CYS A 33 -37.55 -19.82 1.95
CA CYS A 33 -37.04 -21.18 1.72
C CYS A 33 -35.51 -21.22 1.60
N GLN A 34 -34.89 -20.21 1.04
CA GLN A 34 -33.44 -20.10 0.97
C GLN A 34 -32.80 -19.88 2.35
N LEU A 35 -33.43 -19.02 3.17
CA LEU A 35 -32.93 -18.69 4.51
C LEU A 35 -33.25 -19.83 5.53
N ILE A 36 -34.42 -20.48 5.42
CA ILE A 36 -34.92 -21.55 6.26
C ILE A 36 -35.20 -22.80 5.41
N PRO A 37 -34.20 -23.54 4.95
CA PRO A 37 -34.38 -24.68 4.02
C PRO A 37 -35.19 -25.84 4.62
N ASP A 38 -35.24 -25.96 5.95
CA ASP A 38 -35.99 -26.97 6.67
C ASP A 38 -37.40 -26.49 7.07
N MET A 39 -37.89 -25.45 6.41
CA MET A 39 -39.24 -24.90 6.64
C MET A 39 -40.31 -25.97 6.40
N LYS A 40 -41.20 -26.16 7.40
CA LYS A 40 -42.27 -27.17 7.35
C LYS A 40 -43.67 -26.57 7.20
N ARG A 41 -43.84 -25.30 7.46
CA ARG A 41 -45.11 -24.57 7.30
C ARG A 41 -44.82 -23.10 7.04
N LEU A 42 -45.80 -22.47 6.45
CA LEU A 42 -45.85 -21.00 6.23
C LEU A 42 -47.07 -20.46 6.99
N ALA A 43 -46.85 -19.46 7.84
CA ALA A 43 -47.88 -18.71 8.49
C ALA A 43 -48.00 -17.30 7.84
N PHE A 44 -49.21 -16.85 7.58
CA PHE A 44 -49.49 -15.53 7.04
C PHE A 44 -50.38 -14.77 8.02
N ILE A 45 -49.87 -13.65 8.55
CA ILE A 45 -50.54 -12.81 9.55
C ILE A 45 -51.17 -11.64 8.83
N SER A 46 -52.49 -11.48 8.96
CA SER A 46 -53.22 -10.37 8.35
C SER A 46 -54.47 -10.01 9.18
N ASP A 47 -54.93 -8.78 9.01
CA ASP A 47 -56.18 -8.32 9.61
C ASP A 47 -57.41 -8.61 8.71
N ASP A 48 -58.59 -8.11 9.10
CA ASP A 48 -59.85 -8.31 8.43
C ASP A 48 -60.22 -7.18 7.42
N ARG A 49 -59.31 -6.24 7.16
CA ARG A 49 -59.54 -5.20 6.16
C ARG A 49 -59.67 -5.78 4.76
N TYR A 50 -60.44 -5.13 3.91
CA TYR A 50 -60.69 -5.59 2.54
C TYR A 50 -59.42 -5.89 1.74
N ILE A 51 -58.41 -5.01 1.84
CA ILE A 51 -57.16 -5.18 1.15
C ILE A 51 -56.38 -6.42 1.65
N SER A 52 -56.49 -6.75 2.91
CA SER A 52 -55.88 -7.93 3.52
C SER A 52 -56.57 -9.22 3.06
N GLU A 53 -57.87 -9.18 2.76
CA GLU A 53 -58.61 -10.32 2.20
C GLU A 53 -58.16 -10.64 0.78
N GLU A 54 -57.96 -9.64 -0.06
CA GLU A 54 -57.41 -9.80 -1.42
C GLU A 54 -56.00 -10.45 -1.35
N THR A 55 -55.12 -9.91 -0.51
CA THR A 55 -53.76 -10.44 -0.32
C THR A 55 -53.78 -11.88 0.22
N ARG A 56 -54.73 -12.26 1.09
CA ARG A 56 -54.93 -13.65 1.55
C ARG A 56 -55.32 -14.58 0.39
N CYS A 57 -56.18 -14.10 -0.52
CA CYS A 57 -56.56 -14.89 -1.71
C CYS A 57 -55.34 -15.11 -2.63
N ASP A 58 -54.58 -14.03 -2.90
CA ASP A 58 -53.35 -14.12 -3.71
C ASP A 58 -52.31 -15.07 -3.06
N MET A 59 -52.17 -14.99 -1.73
CA MET A 59 -51.25 -15.87 -0.96
C MET A 59 -51.68 -17.35 -1.14
N LYS A 60 -52.99 -17.67 -1.03
CA LYS A 60 -53.50 -19.03 -1.23
C LYS A 60 -53.23 -19.51 -2.66
N GLU A 61 -53.50 -18.65 -3.65
CA GLU A 61 -53.27 -18.99 -5.06
C GLU A 61 -51.79 -19.32 -5.31
N VAL A 62 -50.88 -18.42 -4.89
CA VAL A 62 -49.45 -18.58 -5.08
C VAL A 62 -48.94 -19.84 -4.39
N VAL A 63 -49.32 -20.09 -3.12
CA VAL A 63 -48.87 -21.26 -2.39
C VAL A 63 -49.39 -22.54 -3.03
N THR A 64 -50.68 -22.59 -3.39
CA THR A 64 -51.29 -23.77 -4.03
C THR A 64 -50.63 -24.08 -5.38
N LYS A 65 -50.26 -23.04 -6.13
CA LYS A 65 -49.70 -23.20 -7.48
C LYS A 65 -48.21 -23.53 -7.48
N TYR A 66 -47.40 -22.89 -6.64
CA TYR A 66 -45.94 -22.96 -6.69
C TYR A 66 -45.32 -23.75 -5.52
N PHE A 67 -46.05 -23.93 -4.39
CA PHE A 67 -45.56 -24.58 -3.19
C PHE A 67 -46.59 -25.58 -2.62
N PRO A 68 -47.11 -26.54 -3.43
CA PRO A 68 -48.24 -27.38 -3.04
C PRO A 68 -47.99 -28.25 -1.79
N ASP A 69 -46.70 -28.57 -1.52
CA ASP A 69 -46.28 -29.37 -0.38
C ASP A 69 -46.07 -28.56 0.91
N LEU A 70 -46.21 -27.22 0.84
CA LEU A 70 -46.03 -26.34 1.96
C LEU A 70 -47.35 -25.96 2.62
N PRO A 71 -47.64 -26.47 3.83
CA PRO A 71 -48.84 -26.12 4.57
C PRO A 71 -48.91 -24.60 4.85
N LEU A 72 -49.97 -23.95 4.42
CA LEU A 72 -50.24 -22.54 4.67
C LEU A 72 -51.27 -22.42 5.81
N GLU A 73 -50.91 -21.67 6.84
CA GLU A 73 -51.76 -21.26 7.93
C GLU A 73 -52.08 -19.77 7.83
N LEU A 74 -53.36 -19.43 7.78
CA LEU A 74 -53.81 -18.04 7.71
C LEU A 74 -54.24 -17.58 9.08
N LEU A 75 -53.50 -16.64 9.67
CA LEU A 75 -53.81 -16.06 10.97
C LEU A 75 -54.47 -14.69 10.75
N SER A 76 -55.74 -14.59 11.12
CA SER A 76 -56.57 -13.42 10.85
C SER A 76 -57.31 -12.94 12.10
N THR A 77 -57.49 -11.65 12.23
CA THR A 77 -58.29 -11.01 13.28
C THR A 77 -59.77 -11.43 13.28
N THR A 78 -60.26 -12.00 12.14
CA THR A 78 -61.60 -12.65 12.12
C THR A 78 -61.68 -13.93 12.93
N GLN A 79 -60.57 -14.60 13.17
CA GLN A 79 -60.51 -15.93 13.83
C GLN A 79 -59.81 -15.89 15.17
N LEU A 80 -58.88 -14.99 15.37
CA LEU A 80 -58.01 -14.90 16.51
C LEU A 80 -58.02 -13.50 17.14
N SER A 81 -58.06 -13.45 18.47
CA SER A 81 -57.68 -12.24 19.21
C SER A 81 -56.18 -12.06 19.21
N THR A 82 -55.69 -10.88 19.53
CA THR A 82 -54.28 -10.61 19.68
C THR A 82 -53.59 -11.56 20.64
N GLU A 83 -54.19 -11.86 21.79
CA GLU A 83 -53.67 -12.83 22.77
C GLU A 83 -53.56 -14.24 22.17
N ALA A 84 -54.60 -14.71 21.48
CA ALA A 84 -54.59 -16.02 20.84
C ALA A 84 -53.57 -16.11 19.69
N LEU A 85 -53.33 -14.99 18.97
CA LEU A 85 -52.25 -14.92 18.00
C LEU A 85 -50.88 -15.09 18.64
N LEU A 86 -50.61 -14.38 19.74
CA LEU A 86 -49.31 -14.46 20.45
C LEU A 86 -49.06 -15.88 21.00
N ASP A 87 -50.10 -16.54 21.59
CA ASP A 87 -49.99 -17.94 22.06
C ASP A 87 -49.71 -18.88 20.89
N THR A 88 -50.38 -18.68 19.74
CA THR A 88 -50.13 -19.48 18.53
C THR A 88 -48.69 -19.31 18.02
N LEU A 89 -48.20 -18.09 17.93
CA LEU A 89 -46.84 -17.80 17.47
C LEU A 89 -45.79 -18.36 18.43
N HIS A 90 -46.02 -18.25 19.72
CA HIS A 90 -45.12 -18.84 20.73
C HIS A 90 -45.01 -20.37 20.61
N SER A 91 -46.06 -21.05 20.18
CA SER A 91 -46.07 -22.49 19.95
C SER A 91 -45.29 -22.96 18.73
N TYR A 92 -44.92 -22.03 17.82
CA TYR A 92 -44.20 -22.37 16.61
C TYR A 92 -42.74 -22.74 16.89
N LYS A 93 -42.13 -23.43 15.94
CA LYS A 93 -40.72 -23.78 15.97
C LYS A 93 -39.98 -22.88 14.97
N SER A 94 -38.66 -22.77 15.16
CA SER A 94 -37.76 -21.99 14.29
C SER A 94 -37.78 -22.38 12.80
N ASN A 95 -38.41 -23.53 12.46
CA ASN A 95 -38.62 -23.97 11.07
C ASN A 95 -39.97 -23.57 10.47
N THR A 96 -40.59 -22.52 10.99
CA THR A 96 -41.82 -21.91 10.46
C THR A 96 -41.47 -20.65 9.75
N GLY A 97 -41.87 -20.50 8.47
CA GLY A 97 -41.82 -19.22 7.76
C GLY A 97 -43.00 -18.37 8.19
N ILE A 98 -42.77 -17.12 8.58
CA ILE A 98 -43.84 -16.24 9.04
C ILE A 98 -43.79 -14.96 8.18
N ILE A 99 -44.90 -14.67 7.49
CA ILE A 99 -45.05 -13.43 6.73
C ILE A 99 -46.07 -12.58 7.47
N TYR A 100 -45.63 -11.40 7.88
CA TYR A 100 -46.48 -10.37 8.47
C TYR A 100 -46.92 -9.39 7.38
N TYR A 101 -48.22 -9.17 7.28
CA TYR A 101 -48.79 -8.18 6.37
C TYR A 101 -49.39 -7.01 7.15
N SER A 102 -50.30 -7.30 8.09
CA SER A 102 -50.93 -6.31 8.93
C SER A 102 -51.66 -6.99 10.10
N TRP A 103 -51.82 -6.28 11.20
CA TRP A 103 -52.64 -6.74 12.32
C TRP A 103 -53.38 -5.56 12.95
N PHE A 104 -54.69 -5.51 12.75
CA PHE A 104 -55.56 -4.48 13.27
C PHE A 104 -56.85 -5.12 13.79
N GLU A 105 -57.10 -5.03 15.10
CA GLU A 105 -58.28 -5.59 15.76
C GLU A 105 -59.32 -4.48 15.95
N SER A 106 -60.43 -4.55 15.25
CA SER A 106 -61.45 -3.48 15.23
C SER A 106 -62.45 -3.52 16.40
N HIS A 107 -62.38 -4.53 17.30
CA HIS A 107 -63.42 -4.84 18.25
C HIS A 107 -63.34 -4.18 19.62
N ASN A 108 -62.28 -3.46 19.95
CA ASN A 108 -62.18 -2.78 21.25
C ASN A 108 -62.49 -1.28 21.13
N LYS A 109 -63.77 -0.94 21.35
CA LYS A 109 -64.24 0.44 21.41
C LYS A 109 -63.86 1.18 22.70
N ASP A 110 -63.38 0.50 23.71
CA ASP A 110 -63.25 1.07 25.06
C ASP A 110 -61.85 1.08 25.68
N ASP A 111 -60.80 0.56 25.03
CA ASP A 111 -59.48 0.52 25.66
C ASP A 111 -58.37 1.11 24.80
N ASN A 112 -57.66 2.00 25.46
CA ASN A 112 -56.35 2.59 25.19
C ASN A 112 -55.58 2.01 24.01
N ASN A 113 -55.49 2.78 22.93
CA ASN A 113 -54.76 2.57 21.68
C ASN A 113 -53.21 2.42 21.83
N TYR A 114 -52.69 2.16 23.01
CA TYR A 114 -51.25 2.05 23.25
C TYR A 114 -50.60 0.78 22.68
N LEU A 115 -51.40 -0.23 22.37
CA LEU A 115 -50.88 -1.48 21.78
C LEU A 115 -50.65 -1.40 20.26
N PHE A 116 -51.33 -0.47 19.57
CA PHE A 116 -51.29 -0.46 18.11
C PHE A 116 -49.95 -0.01 17.51
N ASP A 117 -49.31 0.96 18.13
CA ASP A 117 -48.06 1.48 17.60
C ASP A 117 -46.86 0.52 17.80
N HIS A 118 -47.02 -0.48 18.66
CA HIS A 118 -45.95 -1.44 18.99
C HIS A 118 -46.33 -2.91 18.81
N ILE A 119 -47.52 -3.18 18.19
CA ILE A 119 -47.96 -4.58 18.02
C ILE A 119 -46.99 -5.41 17.19
N GLN A 120 -46.28 -4.82 16.25
CA GLN A 120 -45.28 -5.47 15.43
C GLN A 120 -44.10 -5.94 16.29
N ASP A 121 -43.59 -5.11 17.21
CA ASP A 121 -42.54 -5.42 18.12
C ASP A 121 -42.93 -6.53 19.11
N VAL A 122 -44.17 -6.47 19.58
CA VAL A 122 -44.74 -7.52 20.44
C VAL A 122 -44.78 -8.86 19.70
N ILE A 123 -45.35 -8.87 18.48
CA ILE A 123 -45.41 -10.08 17.64
C ILE A 123 -44.04 -10.63 17.38
N SER A 124 -43.07 -9.79 17.04
CA SER A 124 -41.67 -10.20 16.79
C SER A 124 -41.02 -10.85 18.00
N ASN A 125 -41.22 -10.26 19.18
CA ASN A 125 -40.63 -10.79 20.43
C ASN A 125 -41.28 -12.11 20.92
N PHE A 126 -42.50 -12.43 20.49
CA PHE A 126 -43.22 -13.65 20.86
C PHE A 126 -43.01 -14.80 19.87
N THR A 127 -42.30 -14.59 18.74
CA THR A 127 -42.09 -15.64 17.76
C THR A 127 -40.65 -16.18 17.77
N PRO A 128 -40.46 -17.50 17.75
CA PRO A 128 -39.13 -18.11 17.64
C PRO A 128 -38.55 -18.07 16.23
N SER A 129 -39.33 -17.62 15.24
CA SER A 129 -38.94 -17.50 13.83
C SER A 129 -38.91 -16.05 13.38
N PRO A 130 -38.03 -15.67 12.46
CA PRO A 130 -37.99 -14.30 11.94
C PRO A 130 -39.28 -13.96 11.18
N LEU A 131 -39.75 -12.73 11.35
CA LEU A 131 -40.86 -12.18 10.62
C LEU A 131 -40.44 -11.60 9.27
N PHE A 132 -41.14 -11.99 8.19
CA PHE A 132 -40.90 -11.46 6.86
C PHE A 132 -42.04 -10.54 6.41
N LEU A 133 -41.77 -9.64 5.46
CA LEU A 133 -42.68 -8.64 4.96
C LEU A 133 -43.00 -8.83 3.47
N LEU A 134 -44.18 -8.36 3.03
CA LEU A 134 -44.54 -8.24 1.62
C LEU A 134 -44.43 -6.81 1.08
N SER A 135 -44.25 -5.84 1.96
CA SER A 135 -44.19 -4.42 1.59
C SER A 135 -43.02 -3.74 2.31
N SER A 136 -42.69 -2.53 1.83
CA SER A 136 -41.63 -1.73 2.43
C SER A 136 -42.08 -1.19 3.79
N GLU A 137 -41.53 -1.73 4.84
CA GLU A 137 -41.60 -1.25 6.22
C GLU A 137 -40.24 -0.78 6.69
N ASP A 138 -40.20 -0.08 7.80
CA ASP A 138 -38.94 0.35 8.41
C ASP A 138 -38.23 -0.83 9.07
N LEU A 139 -37.13 -1.25 8.45
CA LEU A 139 -36.27 -2.33 8.98
C LEU A 139 -35.22 -1.81 9.97
N SER A 140 -35.12 -0.52 10.22
CA SER A 140 -34.12 0.08 11.10
C SER A 140 -34.30 -0.35 12.58
N ASN A 141 -35.54 -0.66 12.97
CA ASN A 141 -35.88 -1.08 14.33
C ASN A 141 -35.57 -2.54 14.66
N ASN A 142 -35.04 -3.32 13.71
CA ASN A 142 -34.73 -4.73 13.86
C ASN A 142 -35.96 -5.61 14.26
N THR A 143 -37.16 -5.20 13.89
CA THR A 143 -38.41 -5.96 14.16
C THR A 143 -38.60 -7.06 13.11
N PHE A 144 -38.24 -6.81 11.87
CA PHE A 144 -38.48 -7.70 10.74
C PHE A 144 -37.17 -8.20 10.13
N ALA A 145 -37.18 -9.44 9.69
CA ALA A 145 -36.04 -10.03 8.94
C ALA A 145 -35.91 -9.45 7.54
N GLY A 146 -37.00 -8.92 6.98
CA GLY A 146 -37.05 -8.34 5.65
C GLY A 146 -38.05 -9.02 4.73
N GLY A 147 -37.85 -8.93 3.42
CA GLY A 147 -38.72 -9.52 2.42
C GLY A 147 -38.26 -9.19 0.99
N TYR A 148 -39.08 -9.58 0.02
CA TYR A 148 -38.85 -9.24 -1.39
C TYR A 148 -39.93 -8.25 -1.86
N TYR A 149 -39.55 -7.00 -2.07
CA TYR A 149 -40.50 -5.93 -2.38
C TYR A 149 -39.82 -4.74 -3.07
N VAL A 150 -40.64 -3.77 -3.50
CA VAL A 150 -40.15 -2.47 -3.96
C VAL A 150 -39.99 -1.54 -2.76
N SER A 151 -38.81 -0.94 -2.58
CA SER A 151 -38.62 0.03 -1.49
C SER A 151 -39.47 1.28 -1.68
N ALA A 152 -39.84 1.94 -0.57
CA ALA A 152 -40.58 3.19 -0.57
C ALA A 152 -39.91 4.28 -1.41
N GLU A 153 -38.55 4.32 -1.38
CA GLU A 153 -37.75 5.25 -2.18
C GLU A 153 -37.90 4.97 -3.67
N SER A 154 -37.77 3.70 -4.11
CA SER A 154 -37.87 3.31 -5.52
C SER A 154 -39.32 3.52 -6.05
N PHE A 155 -40.31 3.24 -5.21
CA PHE A 155 -41.72 3.53 -5.54
C PHE A 155 -41.97 5.04 -5.67
N GLY A 156 -41.42 5.83 -4.72
CA GLY A 156 -41.50 7.29 -4.75
C GLY A 156 -40.88 7.91 -5.99
N GLN A 157 -39.72 7.38 -6.44
CA GLN A 157 -39.10 7.82 -7.69
C GLN A 157 -40.00 7.59 -8.89
N SER A 158 -40.64 6.42 -9.00
CA SER A 158 -41.61 6.13 -10.07
C SER A 158 -42.82 7.02 -10.02
N LEU A 159 -43.27 7.36 -8.81
CA LEU A 159 -44.38 8.32 -8.63
C LEU A 159 -43.95 9.72 -9.09
N LEU A 160 -42.77 10.18 -8.77
CA LEU A 160 -42.22 11.46 -9.22
C LEU A 160 -42.09 11.54 -10.74
N GLU A 161 -41.67 10.48 -11.41
CA GLU A 161 -41.59 10.42 -12.86
C GLU A 161 -42.99 10.64 -13.51
N ILE A 162 -44.02 9.98 -12.98
CA ILE A 162 -45.38 10.16 -13.44
C ILE A 162 -45.83 11.60 -13.20
N LEU A 163 -45.56 12.17 -12.01
CA LEU A 163 -45.91 13.53 -11.65
C LEU A 163 -45.24 14.56 -12.58
N TYR A 164 -43.96 14.39 -12.89
CA TYR A 164 -43.27 15.29 -13.84
C TYR A 164 -43.91 15.25 -15.24
N ARG A 165 -44.27 14.07 -15.75
CA ARG A 165 -44.96 13.95 -17.04
C ARG A 165 -46.28 14.69 -17.06
N ILE A 166 -47.04 14.62 -15.96
CA ILE A 166 -48.32 15.34 -15.82
C ILE A 166 -48.09 16.87 -15.77
N LEU A 167 -47.06 17.31 -15.03
CA LEU A 167 -46.70 18.74 -14.93
C LEU A 167 -46.19 19.31 -16.26
N ASP A 168 -45.54 18.49 -17.09
CA ASP A 168 -45.11 18.85 -18.45
C ASP A 168 -46.28 18.88 -19.45
N GLY A 169 -47.51 18.63 -19.00
CA GLY A 169 -48.74 18.76 -19.80
C GLY A 169 -49.26 17.47 -20.40
N GLU A 170 -48.67 16.31 -20.10
CA GLU A 170 -49.21 15.01 -20.52
C GLU A 170 -50.49 14.70 -19.75
N GLN A 171 -51.51 14.29 -20.46
CA GLN A 171 -52.77 13.90 -19.79
C GLN A 171 -52.59 12.57 -19.07
N ALA A 172 -53.00 12.51 -17.79
CA ALA A 172 -52.83 11.31 -16.97
C ALA A 172 -53.43 10.04 -17.61
N ARG A 173 -54.54 10.18 -18.34
CA ARG A 173 -55.18 9.07 -19.08
C ARG A 173 -54.31 8.44 -20.16
N ASN A 174 -53.28 9.18 -20.66
CA ASN A 174 -52.37 8.72 -21.70
C ASN A 174 -51.15 8.01 -21.09
N ILE A 175 -50.90 8.19 -19.81
CA ILE A 175 -49.85 7.51 -19.10
C ILE A 175 -50.33 6.08 -18.79
N PRO A 176 -49.66 5.05 -19.31
CA PRO A 176 -50.05 3.67 -19.07
C PRO A 176 -49.95 3.34 -17.58
N GLU A 177 -50.79 2.42 -17.13
CA GLU A 177 -50.68 1.84 -15.82
C GLU A 177 -49.34 1.10 -15.68
N THR A 178 -48.60 1.41 -14.62
CA THR A 178 -47.30 0.82 -14.36
C THR A 178 -47.22 0.31 -12.93
N THR A 179 -46.40 -0.69 -12.72
CA THR A 179 -45.95 -1.11 -11.38
C THR A 179 -44.78 -0.23 -10.98
N GLY A 180 -44.81 0.31 -9.76
CA GLY A 180 -43.80 1.24 -9.31
C GLY A 180 -42.51 0.59 -8.85
N GLY A 181 -41.42 1.12 -9.35
CA GLY A 181 -40.09 0.84 -8.81
C GLY A 181 -39.46 -0.48 -9.22
N LYS A 182 -38.22 -0.67 -8.76
CA LYS A 182 -37.46 -1.92 -8.95
C LYS A 182 -37.53 -2.74 -7.66
N GLU A 183 -37.95 -3.97 -7.80
CA GLU A 183 -38.00 -4.94 -6.72
C GLU A 183 -36.59 -5.44 -6.32
N ASN A 184 -36.43 -5.76 -5.05
CA ASN A 184 -35.22 -6.41 -4.52
C ASN A 184 -35.52 -7.14 -3.20
N ALA A 185 -34.64 -8.02 -2.79
CA ALA A 185 -34.62 -8.56 -1.45
C ALA A 185 -33.99 -7.53 -0.48
N TYR A 186 -34.73 -7.16 0.56
CA TYR A 186 -34.25 -6.31 1.64
C TYR A 186 -34.22 -7.14 2.92
N LEU A 187 -33.06 -7.17 3.60
CA LEU A 187 -32.86 -8.03 4.76
C LEU A 187 -32.21 -7.24 5.90
N CYS A 188 -32.72 -7.43 7.11
CA CYS A 188 -32.18 -6.86 8.32
C CYS A 188 -31.10 -7.79 8.88
N TYR A 189 -29.83 -7.38 8.80
CA TYR A 189 -28.70 -8.21 9.19
C TYR A 189 -28.75 -8.68 10.66
N PRO A 190 -29.02 -7.80 11.67
CA PRO A 190 -29.08 -8.22 13.07
C PRO A 190 -30.15 -9.28 13.35
N VAL A 191 -31.34 -9.17 12.72
CA VAL A 191 -32.42 -10.14 12.90
C VAL A 191 -32.05 -11.52 12.36
N LEU A 192 -31.35 -11.56 11.21
CA LEU A 192 -30.87 -12.83 10.66
C LEU A 192 -29.81 -13.48 11.58
N GLU A 193 -28.94 -12.69 12.21
CA GLU A 193 -27.96 -13.19 13.19
C GLU A 193 -28.64 -13.67 14.47
N GLU A 194 -29.61 -12.93 15.01
CA GLU A 194 -30.35 -13.28 16.21
C GLU A 194 -31.06 -14.63 16.08
N HIS A 195 -31.66 -14.89 14.90
CA HIS A 195 -32.28 -16.17 14.59
C HIS A 195 -31.31 -17.25 14.12
N ASN A 196 -29.98 -17.03 14.25
CA ASN A 196 -28.93 -17.97 13.89
C ASN A 196 -28.98 -18.47 12.44
N ILE A 197 -29.40 -17.62 11.49
CA ILE A 197 -29.39 -17.94 10.06
C ILE A 197 -27.97 -17.79 9.54
N PRO A 198 -27.34 -18.86 9.01
CA PRO A 198 -25.95 -18.80 8.58
C PRO A 198 -25.76 -17.86 7.37
N SER A 199 -24.70 -17.05 7.38
CA SER A 199 -24.41 -16.06 6.35
C SER A 199 -24.21 -16.63 4.94
N TYR A 200 -23.84 -17.93 4.82
CA TYR A 200 -23.71 -18.58 3.50
C TYR A 200 -25.08 -18.77 2.79
N ARG A 201 -26.20 -18.66 3.53
CA ARG A 201 -27.57 -18.70 2.98
C ARG A 201 -28.06 -17.34 2.48
N TYR A 202 -27.35 -16.27 2.81
CA TYR A 202 -27.75 -14.92 2.47
C TYR A 202 -27.65 -14.68 0.96
N PRO A 203 -28.70 -14.17 0.29
CA PRO A 203 -28.67 -13.85 -1.11
C PRO A 203 -27.61 -12.76 -1.42
N LYS A 204 -26.76 -12.97 -2.40
CA LYS A 204 -25.69 -12.01 -2.77
C LYS A 204 -26.23 -10.70 -3.35
N ALA A 205 -27.42 -10.73 -3.94
CA ALA A 205 -28.06 -9.58 -4.57
C ALA A 205 -28.98 -8.79 -3.63
N ALA A 206 -29.16 -9.25 -2.36
CA ALA A 206 -30.00 -8.57 -1.39
C ALA A 206 -29.35 -7.28 -0.87
N VAL A 207 -30.19 -6.32 -0.49
CA VAL A 207 -29.80 -5.12 0.24
C VAL A 207 -29.86 -5.42 1.73
N TYR A 208 -28.72 -5.29 2.42
CA TYR A 208 -28.64 -5.53 3.86
C TYR A 208 -28.72 -4.24 4.64
N ILE A 209 -29.69 -4.17 5.56
CA ILE A 209 -29.92 -3.04 6.46
C ILE A 209 -29.26 -3.36 7.81
N ASN A 210 -28.71 -2.35 8.45
CA ASN A 210 -28.00 -2.47 9.74
C ASN A 210 -26.82 -3.47 9.70
N GLN A 211 -26.21 -3.70 8.52
CA GLN A 211 -25.03 -4.54 8.42
C GLN A 211 -23.86 -3.85 9.14
N PRO A 212 -23.17 -4.53 10.08
CA PRO A 212 -22.01 -3.96 10.73
C PRO A 212 -20.92 -3.66 9.69
N GLN A 213 -20.37 -2.46 9.76
CA GLN A 213 -19.25 -2.09 8.88
C GLN A 213 -18.08 -3.03 9.15
N SER A 214 -17.44 -3.51 8.08
CA SER A 214 -16.23 -4.33 8.24
C SER A 214 -15.14 -3.51 8.96
N PHE A 215 -14.30 -4.19 9.76
CA PHE A 215 -13.18 -3.58 10.46
C PHE A 215 -12.33 -2.68 9.54
N PHE A 216 -12.11 -3.12 8.30
CA PHE A 216 -11.36 -2.35 7.30
C PHE A 216 -12.07 -1.08 6.84
N GLN A 217 -13.39 -1.07 6.79
CA GLN A 217 -14.17 0.12 6.43
C GLN A 217 -14.19 1.12 7.59
N GLN A 218 -14.37 0.63 8.80
CA GLN A 218 -14.42 1.43 10.02
C GLN A 218 -13.08 2.12 10.31
N HIS A 219 -11.95 1.41 10.11
CA HIS A 219 -10.60 1.89 10.41
C HIS A 219 -9.77 2.22 9.15
N LYS A 220 -10.43 2.55 8.05
CA LYS A 220 -9.76 2.82 6.77
C LYS A 220 -8.70 3.93 6.86
N VAL A 221 -9.00 5.00 7.57
CA VAL A 221 -8.09 6.15 7.71
C VAL A 221 -6.89 5.77 8.57
N GLU A 222 -7.12 5.12 9.69
CA GLU A 222 -6.07 4.67 10.62
C GLU A 222 -5.12 3.68 9.94
N ILE A 223 -5.66 2.74 9.17
CA ILE A 223 -4.86 1.78 8.40
C ILE A 223 -3.99 2.50 7.37
N LEU A 224 -4.55 3.47 6.62
CA LEU A 224 -3.79 4.26 5.66
C LEU A 224 -2.68 5.08 6.32
N VAL A 225 -2.95 5.68 7.49
CA VAL A 225 -1.93 6.41 8.28
C VAL A 225 -0.83 5.47 8.74
N CYS A 226 -1.17 4.28 9.25
CA CYS A 226 -0.18 3.29 9.67
C CYS A 226 0.72 2.84 8.50
N ILE A 227 0.14 2.60 7.33
CA ILE A 227 0.89 2.25 6.12
C ILE A 227 1.82 3.39 5.70
N ALA A 228 1.35 4.64 5.71
CA ALA A 228 2.16 5.81 5.39
C ALA A 228 3.37 5.96 6.33
N ILE A 229 3.15 5.81 7.64
CA ILE A 229 4.22 5.84 8.65
C ILE A 229 5.23 4.72 8.39
N LEU A 230 4.77 3.50 8.10
CA LEU A 230 5.64 2.36 7.80
C LEU A 230 6.51 2.64 6.57
N VAL A 231 5.95 3.19 5.50
CA VAL A 231 6.70 3.55 4.29
C VAL A 231 7.77 4.62 4.60
N ILE A 232 7.42 5.64 5.39
CA ILE A 232 8.38 6.68 5.80
C ILE A 232 9.52 6.06 6.61
N LEU A 233 9.22 5.19 7.56
CA LEU A 233 10.24 4.51 8.38
C LEU A 233 11.17 3.65 7.51
N VAL A 234 10.62 2.84 6.60
CA VAL A 234 11.42 2.00 5.69
C VAL A 234 12.32 2.86 4.80
N THR A 235 11.81 3.96 4.26
CA THR A 235 12.61 4.87 3.43
C THR A 235 13.69 5.56 4.24
N ALA A 236 13.40 6.00 5.47
CA ALA A 236 14.38 6.61 6.37
C ALA A 236 15.50 5.61 6.75
N ILE A 237 15.13 4.37 7.10
CA ILE A 237 16.10 3.31 7.42
C ILE A 237 17.00 3.00 6.22
N THR A 238 16.41 2.84 5.02
CA THR A 238 17.18 2.56 3.80
C THR A 238 18.11 3.71 3.45
N TYR A 239 17.69 4.95 3.61
CA TYR A 239 18.53 6.14 3.45
C TYR A 239 19.70 6.15 4.45
N TYR A 240 19.41 5.88 5.72
CA TYR A 240 20.43 5.85 6.79
C TYR A 240 21.47 4.75 6.55
N ILE A 241 21.03 3.54 6.15
CA ILE A 241 21.94 2.44 5.80
C ILE A 241 22.84 2.83 4.61
N ARG A 242 22.30 3.48 3.58
CA ARG A 242 23.10 3.95 2.44
C ARG A 242 24.14 4.99 2.85
N MET A 243 23.74 5.92 3.71
CA MET A 243 24.65 6.94 4.25
C MET A 243 25.80 6.32 5.06
N LEU A 244 25.49 5.37 5.96
CA LEU A 244 26.49 4.64 6.73
C LEU A 244 27.45 3.86 5.84
N ARG A 245 26.96 3.14 4.85
CA ARG A 245 27.81 2.39 3.90
C ARG A 245 28.77 3.30 3.16
N LYS A 246 28.28 4.47 2.71
CA LYS A 246 29.12 5.46 2.02
C LYS A 246 30.19 6.06 2.94
N ALA A 247 29.86 6.33 4.20
CA ALA A 247 30.82 6.83 5.20
C ALA A 247 31.88 5.76 5.51
N TYR A 248 31.45 4.52 5.70
CA TYR A 248 32.36 3.40 5.96
C TYR A 248 33.34 3.13 4.80
N SER A 249 32.83 3.12 3.55
CA SER A 249 33.67 2.97 2.35
C SER A 249 34.74 4.06 2.26
N ARG A 250 34.38 5.32 2.49
CA ARG A 250 35.33 6.44 2.48
C ARG A 250 36.38 6.32 3.57
N SER A 251 35.99 5.90 4.77
CA SER A 251 36.90 5.68 5.89
C SER A 251 37.87 4.54 5.60
N SER A 252 37.38 3.43 5.02
CA SER A 252 38.20 2.28 4.63
C SER A 252 39.24 2.64 3.55
N GLU A 253 38.82 3.38 2.50
CA GLU A 253 39.73 3.86 1.46
C GLU A 253 40.80 4.79 1.99
N ALA A 254 40.42 5.70 2.91
CA ALA A 254 41.41 6.58 3.55
C ALA A 254 42.41 5.82 4.41
N MET A 255 41.94 4.84 5.15
CA MET A 255 42.81 3.96 5.98
C MET A 255 43.76 3.14 5.12
N GLU A 256 43.28 2.56 4.02
CA GLU A 256 44.12 1.81 3.07
C GLU A 256 45.23 2.67 2.46
N LYS A 257 44.87 3.89 2.01
CA LYS A 257 45.86 4.86 1.49
C LYS A 257 46.89 5.25 2.55
N ALA A 258 46.47 5.47 3.80
CA ALA A 258 47.38 5.79 4.89
C ALA A 258 48.33 4.64 5.21
N GLU A 259 47.82 3.41 5.20
CA GLU A 259 48.61 2.19 5.41
C GLU A 259 49.65 1.99 4.30
N GLN A 260 49.21 2.14 3.02
CA GLN A 260 50.13 2.07 1.87
C GLN A 260 51.24 3.14 1.96
N ALA A 261 50.88 4.38 2.30
CA ALA A 261 51.85 5.45 2.50
C ALA A 261 52.85 5.13 3.63
N ASN A 262 52.36 4.56 4.73
CA ASN A 262 53.21 4.17 5.85
C ASN A 262 54.15 3.00 5.51
N GLN A 263 53.68 2.00 4.75
CA GLN A 263 54.50 0.91 4.24
C GLN A 263 55.57 1.40 3.28
N LEU A 264 55.24 2.28 2.34
CA LEU A 264 56.22 2.90 1.41
C LEU A 264 57.27 3.68 2.18
N LYS A 265 56.85 4.48 3.20
CA LYS A 265 57.80 5.22 4.05
C LYS A 265 58.72 4.30 4.83
N SER A 266 58.21 3.18 5.36
CA SER A 266 59.04 2.21 6.09
C SER A 266 60.03 1.50 5.18
N ALA A 267 59.60 1.08 3.99
CA ALA A 267 60.47 0.47 2.99
C ALA A 267 61.52 1.45 2.49
N PHE A 268 61.18 2.72 2.28
CA PHE A 268 62.12 3.79 1.92
C PHE A 268 63.22 3.95 2.99
N LEU A 269 62.85 4.09 4.27
CA LEU A 269 63.80 4.23 5.36
C LEU A 269 64.73 3.00 5.50
N ALA A 270 64.18 1.79 5.30
CA ALA A 270 64.99 0.56 5.34
C ALA A 270 66.02 0.52 4.19
N ASN A 271 65.60 0.86 2.96
CA ASN A 271 66.46 0.92 1.81
C ASN A 271 67.53 2.00 1.97
N MET A 272 67.15 3.21 2.42
CA MET A 272 68.14 4.29 2.67
C MET A 272 69.17 3.91 3.70
N SER A 273 68.80 3.18 4.78
CA SER A 273 69.70 2.71 5.78
C SER A 273 70.74 1.74 5.19
N HIS A 274 70.29 0.92 4.24
CA HIS A 274 71.21 -0.02 3.55
C HIS A 274 72.15 0.69 2.60
N GLU A 275 71.62 1.61 1.79
CA GLU A 275 72.39 2.41 0.82
C GLU A 275 73.44 3.32 1.50
N ILE A 276 73.18 3.85 2.70
CA ILE A 276 74.10 4.62 3.52
C ILE A 276 75.19 3.72 4.11
N ARG A 277 74.82 2.51 4.60
CA ARG A 277 75.76 1.62 5.31
C ARG A 277 76.86 1.12 4.40
N THR A 278 76.61 0.81 3.14
CA THR A 278 77.54 0.24 2.19
C THR A 278 78.70 1.15 1.96
N PRO A 279 78.56 2.40 1.49
CA PRO A 279 79.66 3.33 1.31
C PRO A 279 80.38 3.67 2.64
N LEU A 280 79.56 3.83 3.74
CA LEU A 280 80.19 4.12 5.05
C LEU A 280 81.10 3.00 5.52
N ASN A 281 80.74 1.73 5.35
CA ASN A 281 81.59 0.60 5.71
C ASN A 281 82.81 0.55 4.85
N ALA A 282 82.76 0.90 3.57
CA ALA A 282 83.90 1.01 2.71
C ALA A 282 84.84 2.12 3.18
N ILE A 283 84.31 3.32 3.47
CA ILE A 283 85.11 4.44 4.00
C ILE A 283 85.81 4.04 5.29
N VAL A 284 85.11 3.49 6.25
CA VAL A 284 85.67 3.06 7.56
C VAL A 284 86.66 1.94 7.38
N GLY A 285 86.39 0.93 6.56
CA GLY A 285 87.20 -0.20 6.30
C GLY A 285 88.59 0.21 5.72
N PHE A 286 88.58 0.95 4.61
CA PHE A 286 89.79 1.41 3.95
C PHE A 286 90.53 2.47 4.77
N SER A 287 89.85 3.34 5.51
CA SER A 287 90.48 4.29 6.41
C SER A 287 91.24 3.61 7.55
N ASN A 288 90.75 2.47 8.08
CA ASN A 288 91.43 1.71 9.11
C ASN A 288 92.66 0.96 8.57
N MET A 289 92.67 0.65 7.28
CA MET A 289 93.80 -0.05 6.63
C MET A 289 94.88 0.93 6.18
N LEU A 290 94.58 2.17 5.88
CA LEU A 290 95.49 3.21 5.41
C LEU A 290 96.80 3.34 6.28
N PRO A 291 96.73 3.30 7.63
CA PRO A 291 97.91 3.43 8.46
C PRO A 291 98.93 2.22 8.39
N GLU A 292 98.45 1.08 7.90
CA GLU A 292 99.21 -0.16 7.81
C GLU A 292 99.79 -0.36 6.39
N VAL A 293 99.54 0.55 5.44
CA VAL A 293 100.03 0.45 4.05
C VAL A 293 101.33 1.21 3.90
N ASP A 294 102.43 0.52 3.54
CA ASP A 294 103.70 1.12 3.27
C ASP A 294 103.94 1.46 1.78
N ASP A 295 103.15 0.86 0.90
CA ASP A 295 103.22 1.12 -0.56
C ASP A 295 102.41 2.35 -0.99
N ARG A 296 103.04 3.23 -1.73
CA ARG A 296 102.42 4.46 -2.21
C ARG A 296 101.32 4.27 -3.25
N GLU A 297 101.42 3.19 -3.99
CA GLU A 297 100.41 2.90 -5.03
C GLU A 297 99.11 2.37 -4.37
N GLU A 298 99.23 1.47 -3.42
CA GLU A 298 98.16 0.91 -2.62
C GLU A 298 97.52 2.00 -1.75
N MET A 299 98.32 2.91 -1.17
CA MET A 299 97.78 4.06 -0.41
C MET A 299 96.93 4.97 -1.27
N ARG A 300 97.29 5.19 -2.54
CA ARG A 300 96.47 5.95 -3.48
C ARG A 300 95.16 5.24 -3.79
N GLU A 301 95.22 3.97 -4.08
CA GLU A 301 94.02 3.18 -4.37
C GLU A 301 93.02 3.22 -3.20
N TYR A 302 93.46 3.06 -1.98
CA TYR A 302 92.55 3.18 -0.80
C TYR A 302 91.98 4.60 -0.64
N THR A 303 92.78 5.62 -0.89
CA THR A 303 92.35 7.01 -0.85
C THR A 303 91.26 7.29 -1.91
N ASP A 304 91.47 6.79 -3.14
CA ASP A 304 90.48 6.95 -4.24
C ASP A 304 89.15 6.21 -3.92
N ILE A 305 89.23 5.02 -3.27
CA ILE A 305 88.09 4.29 -2.84
C ILE A 305 87.27 5.10 -1.76
N ILE A 306 88.04 5.67 -0.78
CA ILE A 306 87.43 6.50 0.27
C ILE A 306 86.77 7.74 -0.33
N GLU A 307 87.49 8.42 -1.21
CA GLU A 307 86.97 9.64 -1.89
C GLU A 307 85.67 9.32 -2.72
N THR A 308 85.76 8.22 -3.49
CA THR A 308 84.62 7.79 -4.31
C THR A 308 83.35 7.47 -3.43
N ASN A 309 83.56 6.71 -2.32
CA ASN A 309 82.41 6.36 -1.45
C ASN A 309 81.95 7.57 -0.63
N THR A 310 82.85 8.51 -0.30
CA THR A 310 82.44 9.80 0.34
C THR A 310 81.56 10.63 -0.57
N ASN A 311 81.91 10.76 -1.85
CA ASN A 311 81.14 11.48 -2.85
C ASN A 311 79.77 10.79 -3.07
N LEU A 312 79.70 9.45 -3.13
CA LEU A 312 78.48 8.69 -3.21
C LEU A 312 77.55 8.95 -1.99
N LEU A 313 78.12 8.98 -0.78
CA LEU A 313 77.37 9.23 0.44
C LEU A 313 76.88 10.64 0.50
N LEU A 314 77.63 11.66 0.08
CA LEU A 314 77.15 13.05 0.01
C LEU A 314 76.03 13.23 -1.03
N GLN A 315 76.10 12.55 -2.16
CA GLN A 315 75.04 12.53 -3.14
C GLN A 315 73.79 11.94 -2.57
N LEU A 316 73.87 10.77 -1.91
CA LEU A 316 72.74 10.13 -1.28
C LEU A 316 72.07 11.00 -0.21
N ILE A 317 72.83 11.72 0.61
CA ILE A 317 72.33 12.65 1.60
C ILE A 317 71.59 13.81 0.95
N ASN A 318 72.13 14.37 -0.11
CA ASN A 318 71.44 15.44 -0.85
C ASN A 318 70.16 14.96 -1.49
N ASP A 319 70.14 13.77 -2.12
CA ASP A 319 68.92 13.19 -2.70
C ASP A 319 67.83 12.98 -1.62
N ILE A 320 68.18 12.54 -0.39
CA ILE A 320 67.23 12.42 0.73
C ILE A 320 66.70 13.77 1.18
N LEU A 321 67.56 14.79 1.27
CA LEU A 321 67.17 16.15 1.65
C LEU A 321 66.24 16.77 0.62
N ASP A 322 66.55 16.57 -0.66
CA ASP A 322 65.71 17.09 -1.73
C ASP A 322 64.34 16.40 -1.76
N MET A 323 64.31 15.08 -1.59
CA MET A 323 63.07 14.32 -1.45
C MET A 323 62.23 14.80 -0.24
N SER A 324 62.89 15.06 0.90
CA SER A 324 62.23 15.59 2.09
C SER A 324 61.66 16.99 1.89
N LYS A 325 62.33 17.87 1.12
CA LYS A 325 61.83 19.19 0.75
C LYS A 325 60.61 19.10 -0.21
N ILE A 326 60.65 18.13 -1.17
CA ILE A 326 59.53 17.88 -2.07
C ILE A 326 58.33 17.39 -1.30
N GLU A 327 58.49 16.40 -0.39
CA GLU A 327 57.40 15.91 0.46
C GLU A 327 56.82 16.99 1.37
N ALA A 328 57.65 17.89 1.89
CA ALA A 328 57.23 19.00 2.71
C ALA A 328 56.60 20.18 1.89
N GLY A 329 56.66 20.11 0.58
CA GLY A 329 56.23 21.20 -0.30
C GLY A 329 57.09 22.46 -0.16
N THR A 330 58.31 22.34 0.33
CA THR A 330 59.24 23.45 0.58
C THR A 330 60.41 23.48 -0.43
N PHE A 331 60.25 22.78 -1.55
CA PHE A 331 61.25 22.80 -2.61
C PHE A 331 61.15 24.11 -3.38
N ASP A 332 62.19 24.93 -3.28
CA ASP A 332 62.25 26.23 -3.95
C ASP A 332 62.77 26.05 -5.36
N PHE A 333 61.97 26.29 -6.33
CA PHE A 333 62.37 26.39 -7.72
C PHE A 333 62.91 27.82 -8.00
N CYS A 334 64.10 27.88 -8.53
CA CYS A 334 64.73 29.16 -8.92
C CYS A 334 64.88 29.27 -10.45
N PRO A 335 63.79 29.39 -11.18
CA PRO A 335 63.85 29.47 -12.62
C PRO A 335 64.56 30.73 -13.09
N ALA A 336 65.48 30.55 -14.02
CA ALA A 336 66.20 31.63 -14.66
C ALA A 336 66.07 31.52 -16.19
N LEU A 337 66.30 32.60 -16.87
CA LEU A 337 66.40 32.59 -18.35
C LEU A 337 67.71 32.00 -18.76
N ILE A 338 67.70 30.84 -19.36
CA ILE A 338 68.92 30.02 -19.68
C ILE A 338 68.94 29.79 -21.18
N ASP A 339 70.12 29.95 -21.75
CA ASP A 339 70.40 29.50 -23.12
C ASP A 339 70.63 27.98 -23.13
N VAL A 340 69.71 27.28 -23.76
CA VAL A 340 69.74 25.82 -23.85
C VAL A 340 70.97 25.31 -24.59
N ASN A 341 71.39 26.01 -25.64
CA ASN A 341 72.56 25.65 -26.41
C ASN A 341 73.85 25.71 -25.55
N GLN A 342 73.96 26.75 -24.72
CA GLN A 342 75.06 26.88 -23.79
C GLN A 342 75.03 25.75 -22.72
N THR A 343 73.89 25.46 -22.22
CA THR A 343 73.71 24.36 -21.22
C THR A 343 74.10 22.99 -21.83
N MET A 344 73.71 22.76 -23.11
CA MET A 344 74.05 21.54 -23.83
C MET A 344 75.56 21.47 -24.12
N GLU A 345 76.24 22.59 -24.42
CA GLU A 345 77.71 22.63 -24.52
C GLU A 345 78.42 22.30 -23.20
N GLU A 346 77.91 22.85 -22.11
CA GLU A 346 78.49 22.51 -20.76
C GLU A 346 78.31 21.03 -20.42
N ILE A 347 77.19 20.41 -20.78
CA ILE A 347 76.92 18.97 -20.61
C ILE A 347 77.86 18.18 -21.53
N GLU A 348 78.01 18.56 -22.79
CA GLU A 348 78.92 17.87 -23.74
C GLU A 348 80.36 17.88 -23.25
N GLN A 349 80.85 19.01 -22.80
CA GLN A 349 82.19 19.14 -22.24
C GLN A 349 82.37 18.32 -20.98
N SER A 350 81.41 18.35 -20.06
CA SER A 350 81.39 17.57 -18.81
C SER A 350 81.43 16.06 -19.08
N MET A 351 80.63 15.61 -20.08
CA MET A 351 80.57 14.18 -20.42
C MET A 351 81.84 13.73 -21.13
N GLN A 352 82.48 14.55 -22.02
CA GLN A 352 83.72 14.24 -22.66
C GLN A 352 84.84 14.05 -21.63
N LEU A 353 84.89 14.88 -20.60
CA LEU A 353 85.88 14.73 -19.50
C LEU A 353 85.70 13.44 -18.69
N ARG A 354 84.48 12.93 -18.62
CA ARG A 354 84.19 11.65 -17.89
C ARG A 354 84.39 10.41 -18.74
N LEU A 355 84.47 10.52 -20.05
CA LEU A 355 84.70 9.38 -20.94
C LEU A 355 86.19 8.94 -20.82
N LYS A 356 86.42 7.76 -20.22
CA LYS A 356 87.71 7.13 -20.09
C LYS A 356 88.20 6.44 -21.38
N ASN A 357 87.36 6.43 -22.44
CA ASN A 357 87.64 5.74 -23.68
C ASN A 357 87.70 6.72 -24.85
N ASP A 358 88.85 7.00 -25.41
CA ASP A 358 89.09 7.90 -26.53
C ASP A 358 88.34 7.50 -27.84
N ALA A 359 87.84 6.26 -27.89
CA ALA A 359 87.11 5.74 -29.04
C ALA A 359 85.59 6.18 -29.05
N VAL A 360 85.11 6.81 -27.96
CA VAL A 360 83.70 7.21 -27.80
C VAL A 360 83.64 8.75 -27.74
N THR A 361 82.88 9.33 -28.65
CA THR A 361 82.68 10.79 -28.68
C THR A 361 81.20 11.08 -28.36
N PHE A 362 80.96 11.97 -27.40
CA PHE A 362 79.65 12.41 -27.04
C PHE A 362 79.44 13.77 -27.67
N THR A 363 78.40 13.89 -28.55
CA THR A 363 78.11 15.18 -29.30
C THR A 363 76.61 15.38 -29.44
N PHE A 364 76.15 16.63 -29.33
CA PHE A 364 74.84 17.04 -29.72
C PHE A 364 74.78 17.36 -31.23
N CYS A 365 74.03 16.57 -32.00
CA CYS A 365 74.04 16.63 -33.45
C CYS A 365 73.26 17.83 -34.03
N GLU A 366 72.20 18.32 -33.37
CA GLU A 366 71.39 19.44 -33.86
C GLU A 366 71.31 20.50 -32.77
N ARG A 367 71.67 21.75 -33.13
CA ARG A 367 71.56 22.92 -32.26
C ARG A 367 70.45 23.82 -32.78
N LEU A 368 69.63 24.32 -31.87
CA LEU A 368 68.62 25.31 -32.20
C LEU A 368 69.28 26.67 -32.51
N PRO A 369 68.76 27.48 -33.46
CA PRO A 369 69.37 28.77 -33.81
C PRO A 369 69.51 29.72 -32.63
N GLU A 370 68.47 29.76 -31.76
CA GLU A 370 68.45 30.52 -30.51
C GLU A 370 67.38 29.89 -29.63
N CYS A 371 67.70 29.44 -28.43
CA CYS A 371 66.76 28.79 -27.55
C CYS A 371 66.96 29.23 -26.11
N MET A 372 66.21 30.28 -25.73
CA MET A 372 66.15 30.78 -24.36
C MET A 372 64.90 30.23 -23.66
N LEU A 373 65.12 29.47 -22.60
CA LEU A 373 64.01 28.93 -21.78
C LEU A 373 64.11 29.42 -20.33
N TYR A 374 62.90 29.64 -19.74
CA TYR A 374 62.82 30.00 -18.32
C TYR A 374 62.63 28.73 -17.49
N ILE A 375 63.75 28.18 -17.05
CA ILE A 375 63.82 26.88 -16.35
C ILE A 375 64.77 26.97 -15.18
N ASP A 376 64.64 26.08 -14.23
CA ASP A 376 65.59 25.82 -13.15
C ASP A 376 66.66 24.87 -13.70
N LYS A 377 67.97 25.28 -13.61
CA LYS A 377 69.11 24.55 -14.20
C LYS A 377 69.63 23.47 -13.29
#